data_46925005c19b53811fbdf1e0d1def351
#
_entry.id   46925005c19b53811fbdf1e0d1def351
#
_cell.length_a   1.000
_cell.length_b   1.000
_cell.length_c   1.000
_cell.angle_alpha   90.00
_cell.angle_beta   90.00
_cell.angle_gamma   90.00
#
_symmetry.space_group_name_H-M   'P 1'
#
loop_
_entity.id
_entity.type
_entity.pdbx_description
1 polymer ?
#
loop_
_entity_poly.entity_id
_entity_poly.type
_entity_poly.pdbx_seq_one_letter_code
_entity_poly.pdbx_strand_id
1 'polypeptide(L)'
;MYDVMAIGNALVDHEYVLSDAALEETGLTKGNMTLAELSEQQELLAFLALAEIKSAKQAGGGSAANTMFAYASLGGKPFYACRVGDDKPGQFYLQDLHQAGVATSDKSIHAGGVTGTCVVAITDDGERTMQTYLGTSSEITADNVDFDALTEANWLYIEGYLGMSASIQPAMAQLQQQAAAHDTKIAVSFADPAVVKFAKDGLLNMLGNKVELIFCNSEEARLFTGEEQIKATAQALLEHCQIAVVTDSANGAVIAQKSDNDAQVTFYEVATPKVADVIDTNGAGDNYAGAFLYALAQGYSLPECGRLASEVAAQIIQQFGPRLGSQHYKDIAHRVLSV
;
A
#
# COMPACT_ATOMS: atom_id res chain seq x y z
N MET A 1 -11.26 -17.94 8.82
CA MET A 1 -9.81 -18.05 8.49
C MET A 1 -9.52 -17.13 7.32
N TYR A 2 -8.57 -16.25 7.47
CA TYR A 2 -8.10 -15.29 6.48
C TYR A 2 -6.73 -15.73 5.95
N ASP A 3 -6.42 -15.39 4.71
CA ASP A 3 -5.09 -15.66 4.16
C ASP A 3 -4.09 -14.60 4.63
N VAL A 4 -4.55 -13.35 4.70
CA VAL A 4 -3.76 -12.20 5.14
C VAL A 4 -4.62 -11.23 5.93
N MET A 5 -4.08 -10.73 7.03
CA MET A 5 -4.57 -9.54 7.71
C MET A 5 -3.61 -8.39 7.39
N ALA A 6 -4.14 -7.25 6.99
CA ALA A 6 -3.34 -6.04 6.81
C ALA A 6 -3.72 -4.96 7.80
N ILE A 7 -2.77 -4.09 8.11
CA ILE A 7 -2.99 -2.88 8.90
C ILE A 7 -2.38 -1.68 8.17
N GLY A 8 -3.14 -0.59 8.05
CA GLY A 8 -2.71 0.61 7.34
C GLY A 8 -3.71 1.76 7.40
N ASN A 9 -3.38 2.82 6.67
CA ASN A 9 -4.18 4.03 6.59
C ASN A 9 -5.42 3.83 5.69
N ALA A 10 -6.51 4.50 6.07
CA ALA A 10 -7.76 4.53 5.32
C ALA A 10 -8.03 5.95 4.81
N LEU A 11 -8.04 6.13 3.51
CA LEU A 11 -8.26 7.41 2.84
C LEU A 11 -9.32 7.28 1.76
N VAL A 12 -10.12 8.32 1.57
CA VAL A 12 -11.01 8.42 0.42
C VAL A 12 -10.46 9.45 -0.54
N ASP A 13 -10.13 9.01 -1.75
CA ASP A 13 -9.59 9.86 -2.80
C ASP A 13 -10.74 10.53 -3.55
N HIS A 14 -10.66 11.84 -3.72
CA HIS A 14 -11.55 12.66 -4.53
C HIS A 14 -10.76 13.26 -5.69
N GLU A 15 -11.01 12.78 -6.89
CA GLU A 15 -10.33 13.26 -8.10
C GLU A 15 -11.06 14.45 -8.70
N TYR A 16 -10.30 15.49 -9.04
CA TYR A 16 -10.78 16.71 -9.70
C TYR A 16 -9.91 17.00 -10.92
N VAL A 17 -10.53 17.33 -12.04
CA VAL A 17 -9.80 17.77 -13.24
C VAL A 17 -9.71 19.29 -13.23
N LEU A 18 -8.50 19.84 -13.27
CA LEU A 18 -8.18 21.25 -13.14
C LEU A 18 -7.32 21.71 -14.34
N SER A 19 -7.50 22.96 -14.77
CA SER A 19 -6.48 23.62 -15.59
C SER A 19 -5.26 24.00 -14.73
N ASP A 20 -4.10 24.18 -15.34
CA ASP A 20 -2.90 24.67 -14.64
C ASP A 20 -3.17 26.01 -13.92
N ALA A 21 -3.94 26.91 -14.52
CA ALA A 21 -4.32 28.18 -13.92
C ALA A 21 -5.17 28.00 -12.65
N ALA A 22 -6.15 27.08 -12.68
CA ALA A 22 -6.96 26.80 -11.50
C ALA A 22 -6.16 26.11 -10.39
N LEU A 23 -5.18 25.25 -10.76
CA LEU A 23 -4.28 24.66 -9.79
C LEU A 23 -3.39 25.70 -9.12
N GLU A 24 -2.85 26.66 -9.87
CA GLU A 24 -2.03 27.75 -9.33
C GLU A 24 -2.81 28.58 -8.30
N GLU A 25 -4.11 28.84 -8.54
CA GLU A 25 -4.97 29.56 -7.62
C GLU A 25 -5.18 28.82 -6.27
N THR A 26 -5.03 27.49 -6.24
CA THR A 26 -5.09 26.71 -4.99
C THR A 26 -3.87 26.90 -4.10
N GLY A 27 -2.77 27.41 -4.62
CA GLY A 27 -1.48 27.50 -3.91
C GLY A 27 -0.74 26.18 -3.75
N LEU A 28 -1.26 25.08 -4.29
CA LEU A 28 -0.58 23.78 -4.26
C LEU A 28 0.57 23.74 -5.28
N THR A 29 1.65 23.07 -4.90
CA THR A 29 2.78 22.85 -5.83
C THR A 29 2.49 21.65 -6.72
N LYS A 30 2.41 21.90 -8.03
CA LYS A 30 2.12 20.87 -9.04
C LYS A 30 3.04 19.66 -8.88
N GLY A 31 2.47 18.46 -8.97
CA GLY A 31 3.17 17.18 -8.89
C GLY A 31 3.52 16.73 -7.48
N ASN A 32 3.19 17.51 -6.44
CA ASN A 32 3.53 17.17 -5.06
C ASN A 32 2.33 16.65 -4.27
N MET A 33 2.63 15.83 -3.26
CA MET A 33 1.68 15.51 -2.18
C MET A 33 1.98 16.39 -0.96
N THR A 34 0.94 17.00 -0.41
CA THR A 34 1.01 17.85 0.79
C THR A 34 0.06 17.31 1.85
N LEU A 35 0.55 17.12 3.08
CA LEU A 35 -0.32 16.87 4.22
C LEU A 35 -1.01 18.19 4.62
N ALA A 36 -2.27 18.09 4.98
CA ALA A 36 -3.08 19.24 5.37
C ALA A 36 -3.88 18.95 6.63
N GLU A 37 -4.18 20.01 7.37
CA GLU A 37 -5.17 19.99 8.42
C GLU A 37 -6.59 20.06 7.84
N LEU A 38 -7.60 19.67 8.62
CA LEU A 38 -8.99 19.64 8.16
C LEU A 38 -9.45 21.01 7.62
N SER A 39 -9.07 22.11 8.26
CA SER A 39 -9.41 23.46 7.83
C SER A 39 -8.84 23.81 6.47
N GLU A 40 -7.59 23.46 6.22
CA GLU A 40 -6.90 23.72 4.94
C GLU A 40 -7.56 22.93 3.80
N GLN A 41 -7.92 21.67 4.06
CA GLN A 41 -8.64 20.88 3.06
C GLN A 41 -10.05 21.40 2.81
N GLN A 42 -10.75 21.87 3.84
CA GLN A 42 -12.06 22.50 3.68
C GLN A 42 -11.98 23.80 2.85
N GLU A 43 -10.91 24.58 3.01
CA GLU A 43 -10.66 25.78 2.18
C GLU A 43 -10.46 25.41 0.71
N LEU A 44 -9.68 24.36 0.42
CA LEU A 44 -9.50 23.85 -0.93
C LEU A 44 -10.82 23.35 -1.55
N LEU A 45 -11.59 22.58 -0.79
CA LEU A 45 -12.90 22.06 -1.26
C LEU A 45 -13.90 23.22 -1.49
N ALA A 46 -13.88 24.27 -0.65
CA ALA A 46 -14.69 25.46 -0.85
C ALA A 46 -14.29 26.22 -2.12
N PHE A 47 -12.99 26.37 -2.39
CA PHE A 47 -12.49 26.93 -3.64
C PHE A 47 -12.99 26.17 -4.85
N LEU A 48 -12.84 24.83 -4.86
CA LEU A 48 -13.30 23.97 -5.96
C LEU A 48 -14.82 24.11 -6.20
N ALA A 49 -15.59 24.18 -5.11
CA ALA A 49 -17.05 24.36 -5.19
C ALA A 49 -17.42 25.74 -5.77
N LEU A 50 -16.76 26.83 -5.37
CA LEU A 50 -16.98 28.19 -5.87
C LEU A 50 -16.58 28.32 -7.35
N ALA A 51 -15.56 27.60 -7.79
CA ALA A 51 -15.11 27.51 -9.18
C ALA A 51 -16.00 26.56 -10.01
N GLU A 52 -17.07 25.97 -9.42
CA GLU A 52 -17.95 24.97 -10.06
C GLU A 52 -17.23 23.72 -10.56
N ILE A 53 -16.02 23.43 -10.02
CA ILE A 53 -15.25 22.23 -10.34
C ILE A 53 -15.78 21.06 -9.51
N LYS A 54 -16.36 20.07 -10.21
CA LYS A 54 -16.96 18.90 -9.56
C LYS A 54 -15.96 17.76 -9.46
N SER A 55 -16.07 16.96 -8.41
CA SER A 55 -15.34 15.70 -8.32
C SER A 55 -15.70 14.81 -9.50
N ALA A 56 -14.68 14.38 -10.23
CA ALA A 56 -14.81 13.47 -11.36
C ALA A 56 -14.99 12.02 -10.90
N LYS A 57 -14.34 11.64 -9.77
CA LYS A 57 -14.36 10.29 -9.23
C LYS A 57 -14.12 10.32 -7.72
N GLN A 58 -14.72 9.34 -7.04
CA GLN A 58 -14.43 9.00 -5.65
C GLN A 58 -13.96 7.54 -5.60
N ALA A 59 -12.90 7.25 -4.86
CA ALA A 59 -12.35 5.90 -4.73
C ALA A 59 -11.81 5.68 -3.32
N GLY A 60 -11.81 4.43 -2.86
CA GLY A 60 -11.04 4.07 -1.67
C GLY A 60 -9.55 4.11 -2.00
N GLY A 61 -8.75 4.77 -1.15
CA GLY A 61 -7.30 4.88 -1.21
C GLY A 61 -6.62 4.24 -0.01
N GLY A 62 -5.32 4.48 0.13
CA GLY A 62 -4.46 3.86 1.14
C GLY A 62 -3.67 2.68 0.56
N SER A 63 -2.37 2.67 0.82
CA SER A 63 -1.43 1.70 0.23
C SER A 63 -1.82 0.25 0.57
N ALA A 64 -1.98 -0.07 1.87
CA ALA A 64 -2.38 -1.42 2.27
C ALA A 64 -3.79 -1.80 1.79
N ALA A 65 -4.71 -0.83 1.68
CA ALA A 65 -6.04 -1.09 1.13
C ALA A 65 -5.99 -1.48 -0.36
N ASN A 66 -5.14 -0.81 -1.15
CA ASN A 66 -4.91 -1.17 -2.55
C ASN A 66 -4.27 -2.57 -2.65
N THR A 67 -3.31 -2.87 -1.78
CA THR A 67 -2.69 -4.20 -1.68
C THR A 67 -3.74 -5.28 -1.39
N MET A 68 -4.64 -5.05 -0.42
CA MET A 68 -5.70 -6.01 -0.07
C MET A 68 -6.79 -6.09 -1.16
N PHE A 69 -7.08 -4.98 -1.84
CA PHE A 69 -7.99 -4.98 -2.98
C PHE A 69 -7.46 -5.88 -4.12
N ALA A 70 -6.18 -5.74 -4.46
CA ALA A 70 -5.54 -6.60 -5.46
C ALA A 70 -5.56 -8.08 -5.03
N TYR A 71 -5.22 -8.34 -3.77
CA TYR A 71 -5.23 -9.68 -3.18
C TYR A 71 -6.61 -10.34 -3.25
N ALA A 72 -7.68 -9.61 -2.85
CA ALA A 72 -9.06 -10.08 -2.91
C ALA A 72 -9.53 -10.31 -4.35
N SER A 73 -9.19 -9.38 -5.26
CA SER A 73 -9.55 -9.46 -6.68
C SER A 73 -8.93 -10.66 -7.39
N LEU A 74 -7.77 -11.13 -6.93
CA LEU A 74 -7.15 -12.37 -7.37
C LEU A 74 -7.83 -13.63 -6.82
N GLY A 75 -8.71 -13.50 -5.83
CA GLY A 75 -9.48 -14.60 -5.23
C GLY A 75 -9.06 -14.98 -3.82
N GLY A 76 -8.17 -14.22 -3.20
CA GLY A 76 -7.76 -14.39 -1.80
C GLY A 76 -8.79 -13.87 -0.81
N LYS A 77 -8.56 -14.13 0.48
CA LYS A 77 -9.43 -13.75 1.59
C LYS A 77 -8.71 -12.82 2.58
N PRO A 78 -8.56 -11.53 2.24
CA PRO A 78 -7.90 -10.57 3.11
C PRO A 78 -8.84 -10.01 4.18
N PHE A 79 -8.25 -9.66 5.32
CA PHE A 79 -8.86 -8.82 6.35
C PHE A 79 -8.07 -7.52 6.47
N TYR A 80 -8.74 -6.38 6.64
CA TYR A 80 -8.09 -5.09 6.75
C TYR A 80 -8.45 -4.36 8.05
N ALA A 81 -7.45 -4.11 8.88
CA ALA A 81 -7.53 -3.28 10.07
C ALA A 81 -7.15 -1.84 9.70
N CYS A 82 -8.07 -0.92 9.87
CA CYS A 82 -7.89 0.50 9.58
C CYS A 82 -8.74 1.34 10.55
N ARG A 83 -8.71 2.66 10.41
CA ARG A 83 -9.55 3.56 11.19
C ARG A 83 -10.22 4.59 10.31
N VAL A 84 -11.54 4.62 10.34
CA VAL A 84 -12.41 5.57 9.62
C VAL A 84 -13.38 6.23 10.61
N GLY A 85 -13.95 7.37 10.26
CA GLY A 85 -15.06 7.97 10.99
C GLY A 85 -16.39 7.24 10.74
N ASP A 86 -17.41 7.53 11.55
CA ASP A 86 -18.80 7.13 11.33
C ASP A 86 -19.54 8.06 10.35
N ASP A 87 -18.79 8.72 9.49
CA ASP A 87 -19.24 9.65 8.47
C ASP A 87 -19.51 8.99 7.10
N LYS A 88 -20.00 9.78 6.14
CA LYS A 88 -20.30 9.27 4.79
C LYS A 88 -19.05 8.74 4.05
N PRO A 89 -17.88 9.42 4.09
CA PRO A 89 -16.66 8.88 3.51
C PRO A 89 -16.25 7.54 4.12
N GLY A 90 -16.35 7.38 5.45
CA GLY A 90 -16.04 6.12 6.13
C GLY A 90 -16.96 4.97 5.74
N GLN A 91 -18.27 5.24 5.64
CA GLN A 91 -19.25 4.27 5.16
C GLN A 91 -18.96 3.85 3.71
N PHE A 92 -18.66 4.82 2.84
CA PHE A 92 -18.25 4.56 1.47
C PHE A 92 -17.01 3.67 1.41
N TYR A 93 -15.98 4.02 2.19
CA TYR A 93 -14.70 3.31 2.22
C TYR A 93 -14.86 1.84 2.61
N LEU A 94 -15.57 1.56 3.71
CA LEU A 94 -15.81 0.19 4.16
C LEU A 94 -16.69 -0.58 3.17
N GLN A 95 -17.68 0.05 2.57
CA GLN A 95 -18.51 -0.58 1.55
C GLN A 95 -17.72 -0.94 0.30
N ASP A 96 -16.82 -0.08 -0.17
CA ASP A 96 -15.93 -0.32 -1.30
C ASP A 96 -15.03 -1.54 -1.06
N LEU A 97 -14.42 -1.62 0.13
CA LEU A 97 -13.61 -2.78 0.54
C LEU A 97 -14.43 -4.08 0.58
N HIS A 98 -15.63 -4.04 1.20
CA HIS A 98 -16.49 -5.22 1.29
C HIS A 98 -16.94 -5.71 -0.09
N GLN A 99 -17.27 -4.80 -1.02
CA GLN A 99 -17.62 -5.15 -2.41
C GLN A 99 -16.46 -5.82 -3.15
N ALA A 100 -15.21 -5.45 -2.81
CA ALA A 100 -14.03 -6.11 -3.34
C ALA A 100 -13.72 -7.46 -2.68
N GLY A 101 -14.42 -7.83 -1.60
CA GLY A 101 -14.17 -9.05 -0.85
C GLY A 101 -13.14 -8.92 0.27
N VAL A 102 -12.79 -7.70 0.66
CA VAL A 102 -11.92 -7.41 1.81
C VAL A 102 -12.77 -7.33 3.07
N ALA A 103 -12.50 -8.17 4.07
CA ALA A 103 -13.19 -8.14 5.36
C ALA A 103 -12.63 -7.02 6.26
N THR A 104 -13.49 -6.45 7.09
CA THR A 104 -13.13 -5.49 8.15
C THR A 104 -13.93 -5.80 9.41
N SER A 105 -13.66 -5.13 10.53
CA SER A 105 -14.49 -5.23 11.74
C SER A 105 -15.03 -3.87 12.17
N ASP A 106 -15.99 -3.88 13.11
CA ASP A 106 -16.54 -2.66 13.71
C ASP A 106 -15.48 -1.84 14.47
N LYS A 107 -14.34 -2.44 14.83
CA LYS A 107 -13.18 -1.75 15.42
C LYS A 107 -12.56 -0.71 14.49
N SER A 108 -12.84 -0.80 13.18
CA SER A 108 -12.42 0.20 12.21
C SER A 108 -13.20 1.51 12.31
N ILE A 109 -14.37 1.54 12.96
CA ILE A 109 -15.25 2.71 13.00
C ILE A 109 -15.01 3.51 14.29
N HIS A 110 -14.66 4.79 14.13
CA HIS A 110 -14.50 5.73 15.23
C HIS A 110 -15.69 6.70 15.30
N ALA A 111 -16.50 6.57 16.36
CA ALA A 111 -17.67 7.40 16.58
C ALA A 111 -17.27 8.90 16.71
N GLY A 112 -17.92 9.78 15.94
CA GLY A 112 -17.64 11.21 15.90
C GLY A 112 -16.32 11.55 15.20
N GLY A 113 -15.62 10.59 14.62
CA GLY A 113 -14.39 10.82 13.87
C GLY A 113 -14.65 11.36 12.46
N VAL A 114 -13.62 11.93 11.85
CA VAL A 114 -13.62 12.39 10.46
C VAL A 114 -12.71 11.47 9.65
N THR A 115 -13.25 10.82 8.62
CA THR A 115 -12.48 9.94 7.75
C THR A 115 -11.43 10.71 6.98
N GLY A 116 -10.24 10.13 6.85
CA GLY A 116 -9.16 10.69 6.05
C GLY A 116 -9.55 10.79 4.57
N THR A 117 -9.19 11.89 3.93
CA THR A 117 -9.50 12.17 2.52
C THR A 117 -8.31 12.74 1.80
N CYS A 118 -8.18 12.43 0.52
CA CYS A 118 -7.18 13.00 -0.36
C CYS A 118 -7.88 13.73 -1.52
N VAL A 119 -7.62 15.01 -1.68
CA VAL A 119 -8.00 15.76 -2.87
C VAL A 119 -6.90 15.58 -3.90
N VAL A 120 -7.23 14.97 -5.03
CA VAL A 120 -6.31 14.70 -6.14
C VAL A 120 -6.68 15.63 -7.30
N ALA A 121 -5.90 16.66 -7.52
CA ALA A 121 -6.01 17.57 -8.65
C ALA A 121 -5.23 17.00 -9.83
N ILE A 122 -5.91 16.77 -10.96
CA ILE A 122 -5.33 16.21 -12.19
C ILE A 122 -5.36 17.32 -13.25
N THR A 123 -4.19 17.70 -13.75
CA THR A 123 -4.06 18.69 -14.82
C THR A 123 -4.11 18.06 -16.21
N ASP A 124 -4.28 18.85 -17.27
CA ASP A 124 -4.47 18.39 -18.66
C ASP A 124 -3.31 17.53 -19.19
N ASP A 125 -2.11 17.68 -18.64
CA ASP A 125 -0.94 16.87 -18.92
C ASP A 125 -0.90 15.53 -18.13
N GLY A 126 -1.94 15.26 -17.31
CA GLY A 126 -2.05 14.06 -16.49
C GLY A 126 -1.28 14.13 -15.17
N GLU A 127 -0.62 15.26 -14.86
CA GLU A 127 0.10 15.42 -13.58
C GLU A 127 -0.88 15.47 -12.40
N ARG A 128 -0.51 14.81 -11.30
CA ARG A 128 -1.31 14.73 -10.07
C ARG A 128 -0.69 15.59 -8.97
N THR A 129 -1.53 16.43 -8.40
CA THR A 129 -1.19 17.21 -7.20
C THR A 129 -2.15 16.82 -6.09
N MET A 130 -1.63 16.47 -4.93
CA MET A 130 -2.42 15.88 -3.85
C MET A 130 -2.36 16.72 -2.60
N GLN A 131 -3.53 16.92 -1.97
CA GLN A 131 -3.62 17.42 -0.62
C GLN A 131 -4.34 16.39 0.25
N THR A 132 -3.65 15.86 1.27
CA THR A 132 -4.11 14.74 2.09
C THR A 132 -4.35 15.19 3.51
N TYR A 133 -5.59 15.04 3.98
CA TYR A 133 -5.97 15.07 5.38
C TYR A 133 -6.13 13.65 5.89
N LEU A 134 -5.29 13.24 6.84
CA LEU A 134 -5.28 11.85 7.34
C LEU A 134 -6.50 11.51 8.21
N GLY A 135 -7.16 12.52 8.79
CA GLY A 135 -8.31 12.30 9.64
C GLY A 135 -8.03 11.33 10.80
N THR A 136 -9.03 10.55 11.15
CA THR A 136 -8.91 9.53 12.21
C THR A 136 -7.91 8.44 11.88
N SER A 137 -7.50 8.29 10.61
CA SER A 137 -6.52 7.30 10.20
C SER A 137 -5.16 7.51 10.85
N SER A 138 -4.77 8.79 11.10
CA SER A 138 -3.52 9.13 11.81
C SER A 138 -3.50 8.69 13.27
N GLU A 139 -4.66 8.38 13.83
CA GLU A 139 -4.85 8.01 15.23
C GLU A 139 -5.10 6.49 15.43
N ILE A 140 -4.79 5.68 14.43
CA ILE A 140 -4.93 4.22 14.54
C ILE A 140 -4.11 3.70 15.73
N THR A 141 -4.70 2.80 16.53
CA THR A 141 -4.09 2.21 17.73
C THR A 141 -4.30 0.70 17.75
N ALA A 142 -3.81 0.03 18.80
CA ALA A 142 -4.07 -1.39 19.05
C ALA A 142 -5.57 -1.73 19.13
N ASP A 143 -6.40 -0.79 19.59
CA ASP A 143 -7.86 -1.00 19.73
C ASP A 143 -8.57 -1.18 18.37
N ASN A 144 -7.95 -0.68 17.29
CA ASN A 144 -8.45 -0.86 15.92
C ASN A 144 -8.01 -2.19 15.30
N VAL A 145 -7.09 -2.91 15.95
CA VAL A 145 -6.64 -4.23 15.51
C VAL A 145 -7.62 -5.30 15.98
N ASP A 146 -8.07 -6.13 15.06
CA ASP A 146 -8.81 -7.33 15.39
C ASP A 146 -7.84 -8.50 15.61
N PHE A 147 -7.42 -8.71 16.87
CA PHE A 147 -6.45 -9.75 17.19
C PHE A 147 -7.01 -11.17 16.96
N ASP A 148 -8.33 -11.37 16.99
CA ASP A 148 -8.92 -12.66 16.64
C ASP A 148 -8.74 -12.92 15.12
N ALA A 149 -8.94 -11.90 14.27
CA ALA A 149 -8.66 -12.00 12.85
C ALA A 149 -7.16 -12.25 12.58
N LEU A 150 -6.26 -11.65 13.36
CA LEU A 150 -4.82 -11.89 13.27
C LEU A 150 -4.46 -13.35 13.56
N THR A 151 -5.05 -13.94 14.60
CA THR A 151 -4.78 -15.35 14.96
C THR A 151 -5.31 -16.35 13.94
N GLU A 152 -6.25 -15.92 13.09
CA GLU A 152 -6.81 -16.71 11.98
C GLU A 152 -6.11 -16.49 10.65
N ALA A 153 -5.14 -15.58 10.57
CA ALA A 153 -4.44 -15.19 9.34
C ALA A 153 -3.08 -15.89 9.20
N ASN A 154 -2.73 -16.28 7.97
CA ASN A 154 -1.40 -16.83 7.66
C ASN A 154 -0.33 -15.73 7.56
N TRP A 155 -0.74 -14.52 7.19
CA TRP A 155 0.14 -13.36 7.02
C TRP A 155 -0.41 -12.13 7.74
N LEU A 156 0.49 -11.33 8.31
CA LEU A 156 0.28 -9.95 8.73
C LEU A 156 1.03 -9.03 7.78
N TYR A 157 0.31 -8.15 7.06
CA TYR A 157 0.90 -7.12 6.22
C TYR A 157 0.82 -5.76 6.91
N ILE A 158 1.97 -5.10 7.09
CA ILE A 158 2.06 -3.80 7.75
C ILE A 158 2.47 -2.74 6.73
N GLU A 159 1.64 -1.71 6.60
CA GLU A 159 1.89 -0.56 5.74
C GLU A 159 3.00 0.34 6.29
N GLY A 160 4.01 0.67 5.48
CA GLY A 160 5.15 1.48 5.89
C GLY A 160 4.82 2.88 6.41
N TYR A 161 3.76 3.52 5.88
CA TYR A 161 3.32 4.82 6.38
C TYR A 161 2.99 4.83 7.87
N LEU A 162 2.64 3.68 8.46
CA LEU A 162 2.46 3.54 9.90
C LEU A 162 3.76 3.77 10.70
N GLY A 163 4.91 3.73 10.06
CA GLY A 163 6.18 4.16 10.65
C GLY A 163 6.17 5.62 11.12
N MET A 164 5.37 6.47 10.47
CA MET A 164 5.17 7.87 10.80
C MET A 164 4.06 8.09 11.86
N SER A 165 3.27 7.08 12.19
CA SER A 165 2.13 7.18 13.11
C SER A 165 2.53 6.82 14.53
N ALA A 166 2.72 7.82 15.39
CA ALA A 166 3.10 7.61 16.79
C ALA A 166 2.07 6.81 17.60
N SER A 167 0.80 6.86 17.21
CA SER A 167 -0.31 6.20 17.93
C SER A 167 -0.28 4.68 17.85
N ILE A 168 0.17 4.11 16.71
CA ILE A 168 0.22 2.65 16.51
C ILE A 168 1.56 2.03 16.93
N GLN A 169 2.64 2.83 17.01
CA GLN A 169 3.98 2.31 17.31
C GLN A 169 4.03 1.47 18.61
N PRO A 170 3.33 1.83 19.70
CA PRO A 170 3.32 0.99 20.91
C PRO A 170 2.71 -0.40 20.69
N ALA A 171 1.84 -0.57 19.69
CA ALA A 171 1.20 -1.85 19.39
C ALA A 171 2.07 -2.80 18.57
N MET A 172 3.15 -2.32 17.94
CA MET A 172 3.97 -3.14 17.04
C MET A 172 4.55 -4.37 17.73
N ALA A 173 5.06 -4.22 18.96
CA ALA A 173 5.57 -5.35 19.74
C ALA A 173 4.47 -6.40 20.04
N GLN A 174 3.24 -5.95 20.33
CA GLN A 174 2.11 -6.84 20.57
C GLN A 174 1.69 -7.57 19.30
N LEU A 175 1.66 -6.87 18.13
CA LEU A 175 1.38 -7.47 16.83
C LEU A 175 2.41 -8.57 16.50
N GLN A 176 3.68 -8.28 16.67
CA GLN A 176 4.78 -9.23 16.44
C GLN A 176 4.68 -10.44 17.39
N GLN A 177 4.39 -10.19 18.67
CA GLN A 177 4.23 -11.27 19.66
C GLN A 177 3.04 -12.18 19.30
N GLN A 178 1.90 -11.61 18.93
CA GLN A 178 0.72 -12.38 18.53
C GLN A 178 0.97 -13.14 17.23
N ALA A 179 1.60 -12.51 16.24
CA ALA A 179 1.98 -13.18 15.00
C ALA A 179 2.90 -14.39 15.27
N ALA A 180 3.93 -14.22 16.10
CA ALA A 180 4.85 -15.30 16.47
C ALA A 180 4.17 -16.44 17.25
N ALA A 181 3.18 -16.13 18.12
CA ALA A 181 2.45 -17.12 18.91
C ALA A 181 1.53 -18.02 18.05
N HIS A 182 1.18 -17.58 16.84
CA HIS A 182 0.26 -18.26 15.94
C HIS A 182 0.89 -18.65 14.59
N ASP A 183 2.23 -18.59 14.48
CA ASP A 183 2.99 -18.88 13.25
C ASP A 183 2.58 -17.98 12.07
N THR A 184 2.00 -16.82 12.35
CA THR A 184 1.63 -15.82 11.34
C THR A 184 2.89 -15.11 10.83
N LYS A 185 3.13 -15.18 9.53
CA LYS A 185 4.27 -14.54 8.89
C LYS A 185 4.04 -13.04 8.75
N ILE A 186 5.10 -12.24 8.86
CA ILE A 186 5.00 -10.78 8.76
C ILE A 186 5.61 -10.30 7.45
N ALA A 187 4.86 -9.48 6.72
CA ALA A 187 5.31 -8.72 5.57
C ALA A 187 5.21 -7.22 5.85
N VAL A 188 6.24 -6.45 5.50
CA VAL A 188 6.28 -4.99 5.68
C VAL A 188 6.55 -4.33 4.33
N SER A 189 5.77 -3.32 3.96
CA SER A 189 6.07 -2.40 2.86
C SER A 189 6.78 -1.16 3.39
N PHE A 190 7.74 -0.60 2.66
CA PHE A 190 8.34 0.70 3.02
C PHE A 190 7.49 1.88 2.56
N ALA A 191 6.66 1.66 1.57
CA ALA A 191 5.61 2.54 1.07
C ALA A 191 6.08 3.80 0.33
N ASP A 192 7.08 4.53 0.87
CA ASP A 192 7.49 5.83 0.32
C ASP A 192 8.92 6.19 0.76
N PRO A 193 9.77 6.78 -0.12
CA PRO A 193 11.09 7.27 0.26
C PRO A 193 11.08 8.25 1.44
N ALA A 194 10.02 9.05 1.60
CA ALA A 194 9.88 9.97 2.73
C ALA A 194 9.72 9.23 4.06
N VAL A 195 9.03 8.09 4.08
CA VAL A 195 8.92 7.23 5.27
C VAL A 195 10.29 6.74 5.70
N VAL A 196 11.08 6.23 4.75
CA VAL A 196 12.45 5.76 5.04
C VAL A 196 13.34 6.89 5.56
N LYS A 197 13.20 8.08 4.98
CA LYS A 197 14.01 9.25 5.33
C LYS A 197 13.65 9.85 6.69
N PHE A 198 12.36 9.92 7.01
CA PHE A 198 11.87 10.68 8.17
C PHE A 198 11.35 9.82 9.31
N ALA A 199 11.08 8.53 9.07
CA ALA A 199 10.51 7.61 10.06
C ALA A 199 11.24 6.25 10.11
N LYS A 200 12.56 6.25 9.88
CA LYS A 200 13.37 5.03 9.90
C LYS A 200 13.25 4.25 11.20
N ASP A 201 13.20 4.93 12.35
CA ASP A 201 13.03 4.28 13.65
C ASP A 201 11.67 3.58 13.77
N GLY A 202 10.60 4.20 13.21
CA GLY A 202 9.28 3.58 13.13
C GLY A 202 9.28 2.33 12.25
N LEU A 203 9.95 2.38 11.09
CA LEU A 203 10.15 1.20 10.24
C LEU A 203 10.92 0.10 10.97
N LEU A 204 12.01 0.43 11.66
CA LEU A 204 12.80 -0.53 12.45
C LEU A 204 11.95 -1.17 13.55
N ASN A 205 11.08 -0.39 14.22
CA ASN A 205 10.13 -0.92 15.20
C ASN A 205 9.13 -1.90 14.57
N MET A 206 8.64 -1.61 13.35
CA MET A 206 7.75 -2.51 12.60
C MET A 206 8.44 -3.80 12.15
N LEU A 207 9.72 -3.73 11.79
CA LEU A 207 10.54 -4.89 11.42
C LEU A 207 10.89 -5.76 12.64
N GLY A 208 10.96 -5.17 13.84
CA GLY A 208 11.33 -5.88 15.07
C GLY A 208 12.70 -6.56 14.94
N ASN A 209 12.76 -7.82 15.38
CA ASN A 209 14.01 -8.58 15.22
C ASN A 209 14.19 -9.04 13.76
N LYS A 210 13.13 -9.52 13.12
CA LYS A 210 13.15 -9.98 11.72
C LYS A 210 11.73 -10.33 11.27
N VAL A 211 11.40 -9.94 10.05
CA VAL A 211 10.13 -10.30 9.39
C VAL A 211 10.36 -11.34 8.29
N GLU A 212 9.30 -11.94 7.77
CA GLU A 212 9.43 -12.87 6.65
C GLU A 212 9.70 -12.14 5.34
N LEU A 213 9.08 -10.98 5.08
CA LEU A 213 9.10 -10.35 3.77
C LEU A 213 9.13 -8.82 3.89
N ILE A 214 9.99 -8.18 3.09
CA ILE A 214 10.01 -6.73 2.88
C ILE A 214 9.72 -6.45 1.42
N PHE A 215 8.81 -5.47 1.19
CA PHE A 215 8.59 -4.83 -0.11
C PHE A 215 9.11 -3.40 -0.08
N CYS A 216 9.92 -3.02 -1.06
CA CYS A 216 10.34 -1.66 -1.27
C CYS A 216 10.71 -1.42 -2.74
N ASN A 217 10.81 -0.15 -3.14
CA ASN A 217 11.42 0.20 -4.42
C ASN A 217 12.94 0.43 -4.27
N SER A 218 13.63 0.61 -5.39
CA SER A 218 15.09 0.77 -5.40
C SER A 218 15.56 2.04 -4.68
N GLU A 219 14.77 3.12 -4.66
CA GLU A 219 15.09 4.35 -3.94
C GLU A 219 14.95 4.15 -2.42
N GLU A 220 13.85 3.57 -1.98
CA GLU A 220 13.61 3.21 -0.58
C GLU A 220 14.71 2.28 -0.06
N ALA A 221 15.07 1.27 -0.85
CA ALA A 221 16.12 0.32 -0.50
C ALA A 221 17.49 0.99 -0.33
N ARG A 222 17.87 1.91 -1.24
CA ARG A 222 19.11 2.70 -1.14
C ARG A 222 19.11 3.59 0.10
N LEU A 223 18.01 4.32 0.33
CA LEU A 223 17.89 5.20 1.50
C LEU A 223 17.97 4.42 2.82
N PHE A 224 17.40 3.23 2.87
CA PHE A 224 17.39 2.43 4.08
C PHE A 224 18.74 1.78 4.36
N THR A 225 19.38 1.19 3.35
CA THR A 225 20.60 0.38 3.49
C THR A 225 21.89 1.18 3.32
N GLY A 226 21.86 2.27 2.54
CA GLY A 226 23.06 3.01 2.12
C GLY A 226 23.82 2.37 0.96
N GLU A 227 23.33 1.27 0.40
CA GLU A 227 23.92 0.59 -0.75
C GLU A 227 23.38 1.18 -2.06
N GLU A 228 24.19 1.20 -3.13
CA GLU A 228 23.80 1.78 -4.42
C GLU A 228 23.26 0.74 -5.42
N GLN A 229 23.84 -0.47 -5.39
CA GLN A 229 23.49 -1.53 -6.34
C GLN A 229 22.26 -2.30 -5.84
N ILE A 230 21.26 -2.50 -6.69
CA ILE A 230 20.00 -3.14 -6.32
C ILE A 230 20.18 -4.53 -5.67
N LYS A 231 21.15 -5.34 -6.13
CA LYS A 231 21.45 -6.63 -5.49
C LYS A 231 22.09 -6.46 -4.12
N ALA A 232 22.91 -5.43 -3.94
CA ALA A 232 23.54 -5.14 -2.65
C ALA A 232 22.48 -4.62 -1.66
N THR A 233 21.55 -3.74 -2.11
CA THR A 233 20.43 -3.30 -1.26
C THR A 233 19.56 -4.47 -0.85
N ALA A 234 19.16 -5.34 -1.81
CA ALA A 234 18.35 -6.51 -1.52
C ALA A 234 19.04 -7.48 -0.55
N GLN A 235 20.35 -7.66 -0.68
CA GLN A 235 21.15 -8.47 0.24
C GLN A 235 21.23 -7.85 1.65
N ALA A 236 21.44 -6.54 1.75
CA ALA A 236 21.52 -5.83 3.03
C ALA A 236 20.17 -5.89 3.78
N LEU A 237 19.04 -5.78 3.07
CA LEU A 237 17.71 -5.93 3.66
C LEU A 237 17.49 -7.31 4.33
N LEU A 238 18.21 -8.35 3.92
CA LEU A 238 18.12 -9.68 4.53
C LEU A 238 18.66 -9.74 5.98
N GLU A 239 19.25 -8.67 6.49
CA GLU A 239 19.51 -8.52 7.93
C GLU A 239 18.20 -8.39 8.70
N HIS A 240 17.15 -7.86 8.07
CA HIS A 240 15.85 -7.59 8.66
C HIS A 240 14.72 -8.53 8.19
N CYS A 241 14.95 -9.35 7.16
CA CYS A 241 13.93 -10.25 6.63
C CYS A 241 14.50 -11.56 6.08
N GLN A 242 13.63 -12.53 5.76
CA GLN A 242 13.99 -13.75 5.03
C GLN A 242 13.98 -13.53 3.53
N ILE A 243 13.03 -12.71 3.05
CA ILE A 243 12.82 -12.41 1.63
C ILE A 243 12.77 -10.90 1.48
N ALA A 244 13.59 -10.34 0.60
CA ALA A 244 13.55 -8.94 0.20
C ALA A 244 13.12 -8.83 -1.25
N VAL A 245 12.09 -8.03 -1.53
CA VAL A 245 11.59 -7.74 -2.87
C VAL A 245 11.83 -6.27 -3.16
N VAL A 246 12.75 -5.99 -4.07
CA VAL A 246 13.14 -4.63 -4.47
C VAL A 246 12.70 -4.40 -5.91
N THR A 247 11.72 -3.53 -6.12
CA THR A 247 11.24 -3.13 -7.45
C THR A 247 12.06 -1.97 -8.01
N ASP A 248 12.28 -1.92 -9.33
CA ASP A 248 13.06 -0.89 -10.01
C ASP A 248 12.39 -0.42 -11.31
N SER A 249 11.12 -0.10 -11.23
CA SER A 249 10.32 0.43 -12.33
C SER A 249 10.47 -0.40 -13.62
N ALA A 250 10.87 0.22 -14.72
CA ALA A 250 11.08 -0.43 -16.01
C ALA A 250 12.23 -1.46 -16.02
N ASN A 251 13.13 -1.42 -15.03
CA ASN A 251 14.24 -2.36 -14.91
C ASN A 251 13.82 -3.71 -14.28
N GLY A 252 12.59 -3.80 -13.78
CA GLY A 252 12.04 -5.02 -13.17
C GLY A 252 12.15 -5.06 -11.66
N ALA A 253 12.46 -6.21 -11.11
CA ALA A 253 12.62 -6.41 -9.67
C ALA A 253 13.71 -7.42 -9.35
N VAL A 254 14.32 -7.27 -8.19
CA VAL A 254 15.23 -8.26 -7.61
C VAL A 254 14.59 -8.81 -6.34
N ILE A 255 14.49 -10.14 -6.27
CA ILE A 255 14.06 -10.86 -5.08
C ILE A 255 15.29 -11.54 -4.51
N ALA A 256 15.63 -11.23 -3.27
CA ALA A 256 16.71 -11.91 -2.52
C ALA A 256 16.08 -12.78 -1.43
N GLN A 257 16.58 -13.98 -1.27
CA GLN A 257 16.12 -14.94 -0.25
C GLN A 257 17.31 -15.55 0.47
N LYS A 258 17.26 -15.59 1.80
CA LYS A 258 18.17 -16.43 2.59
C LYS A 258 17.74 -17.90 2.56
N SER A 259 18.72 -18.80 2.56
CA SER A 259 18.47 -20.22 2.83
C SER A 259 18.11 -20.43 4.31
N ASP A 260 17.43 -21.54 4.61
CA ASP A 260 16.97 -21.88 5.98
C ASP A 260 18.08 -21.86 7.03
N ASN A 261 19.32 -22.07 6.62
CA ASN A 261 20.51 -22.05 7.50
C ASN A 261 21.29 -20.72 7.43
N ASP A 262 20.74 -19.69 6.84
CA ASP A 262 21.35 -18.35 6.63
C ASP A 262 22.72 -18.34 5.90
N ALA A 263 23.14 -19.49 5.36
CA ALA A 263 24.48 -19.66 4.81
C ALA A 263 24.60 -19.22 3.34
N GLN A 264 23.47 -19.10 2.62
CA GLN A 264 23.45 -18.77 1.20
C GLN A 264 22.32 -17.81 0.86
N VAL A 265 22.60 -16.82 0.02
CA VAL A 265 21.61 -15.92 -0.57
C VAL A 265 21.37 -16.32 -2.01
N THR A 266 20.09 -16.48 -2.36
CA THR A 266 19.65 -16.70 -3.73
C THR A 266 18.99 -15.43 -4.25
N PHE A 267 19.34 -15.05 -5.49
CA PHE A 267 18.74 -13.90 -6.17
C PHE A 267 17.92 -14.37 -7.37
N TYR A 268 16.74 -13.77 -7.50
CA TYR A 268 15.89 -13.94 -8.67
C TYR A 268 15.66 -12.56 -9.30
N GLU A 269 15.97 -12.44 -10.59
CA GLU A 269 15.69 -11.24 -11.36
C GLU A 269 14.38 -11.43 -12.14
N VAL A 270 13.46 -10.51 -11.97
CA VAL A 270 12.13 -10.54 -12.60
C VAL A 270 12.03 -9.35 -13.56
N ALA A 271 11.85 -9.65 -14.84
CA ALA A 271 11.68 -8.62 -15.86
C ALA A 271 10.30 -7.97 -15.74
N THR A 272 10.25 -6.67 -16.01
CA THR A 272 8.98 -5.94 -16.16
C THR A 272 8.46 -6.11 -17.60
N PRO A 273 7.15 -6.38 -17.78
CA PRO A 273 6.54 -6.35 -19.10
C PRO A 273 6.68 -4.97 -19.76
N LYS A 274 6.92 -4.94 -21.07
CA LYS A 274 6.93 -3.68 -21.80
C LYS A 274 5.51 -3.14 -21.94
N VAL A 275 5.31 -1.90 -21.54
CA VAL A 275 4.06 -1.17 -21.74
C VAL A 275 4.22 -0.14 -22.85
N ALA A 276 3.13 0.18 -23.55
CA ALA A 276 3.17 1.17 -24.62
C ALA A 276 3.24 2.58 -24.03
N ASP A 277 2.36 2.87 -23.08
CA ASP A 277 2.26 4.17 -22.44
C ASP A 277 2.13 4.00 -20.92
N VAL A 278 2.76 4.87 -20.16
CA VAL A 278 2.57 5.02 -18.72
C VAL A 278 1.63 6.19 -18.51
N ILE A 279 0.45 5.89 -17.94
CA ILE A 279 -0.59 6.91 -17.70
C ILE A 279 -0.53 7.40 -16.25
N ASP A 280 -0.43 6.45 -15.28
CA ASP A 280 -0.45 6.77 -13.86
C ASP A 280 0.29 5.67 -13.07
N THR A 281 1.28 6.04 -12.28
CA THR A 281 2.07 5.08 -11.50
C THR A 281 1.50 4.81 -10.10
N ASN A 282 0.40 5.50 -9.73
CA ASN A 282 -0.21 5.35 -8.41
C ASN A 282 -0.70 3.91 -8.18
N GLY A 283 -0.35 3.36 -7.01
CA GLY A 283 -0.76 2.02 -6.61
C GLY A 283 0.00 0.87 -7.31
N ALA A 284 0.97 1.15 -8.18
CA ALA A 284 1.75 0.09 -8.84
C ALA A 284 2.47 -0.80 -7.83
N GLY A 285 3.13 -0.21 -6.83
CA GLY A 285 3.81 -0.92 -5.75
C GLY A 285 2.84 -1.71 -4.86
N ASP A 286 1.67 -1.11 -4.56
CA ASP A 286 0.64 -1.75 -3.74
C ASP A 286 0.09 -3.01 -4.43
N ASN A 287 -0.22 -2.89 -5.70
CA ASN A 287 -0.73 -3.99 -6.51
C ASN A 287 0.34 -5.06 -6.77
N TYR A 288 1.60 -4.64 -6.91
CA TYR A 288 2.73 -5.57 -6.95
C TYR A 288 2.77 -6.40 -5.67
N ALA A 289 2.74 -5.76 -4.49
CA ALA A 289 2.77 -6.45 -3.21
C ALA A 289 1.55 -7.37 -3.02
N GLY A 290 0.34 -6.92 -3.39
CA GLY A 290 -0.88 -7.72 -3.29
C GLY A 290 -0.85 -8.97 -4.16
N ALA A 291 -0.41 -8.84 -5.42
CA ALA A 291 -0.29 -9.95 -6.35
C ALA A 291 0.84 -10.93 -5.95
N PHE A 292 1.97 -10.40 -5.47
CA PHE A 292 3.08 -11.21 -4.97
C PHE A 292 2.65 -12.05 -3.77
N LEU A 293 2.03 -11.43 -2.76
CA LEU A 293 1.54 -12.11 -1.56
C LEU A 293 0.47 -13.16 -1.89
N TYR A 294 -0.42 -12.85 -2.84
CA TYR A 294 -1.42 -13.82 -3.30
C TYR A 294 -0.75 -15.07 -3.86
N ALA A 295 0.15 -14.92 -4.82
CA ALA A 295 0.84 -16.08 -5.42
C ALA A 295 1.67 -16.83 -4.37
N LEU A 296 2.35 -16.14 -3.47
CA LEU A 296 3.13 -16.75 -2.39
C LEU A 296 2.26 -17.57 -1.44
N ALA A 297 1.08 -17.05 -1.08
CA ALA A 297 0.12 -17.76 -0.23
C ALA A 297 -0.48 -18.99 -0.91
N GLN A 298 -0.56 -19.00 -2.25
CA GLN A 298 -0.96 -20.16 -3.05
C GLN A 298 0.17 -21.17 -3.26
N GLY A 299 1.39 -20.91 -2.75
CA GLY A 299 2.52 -21.83 -2.81
C GLY A 299 3.34 -21.77 -4.11
N TYR A 300 3.17 -20.71 -4.92
CA TYR A 300 4.00 -20.51 -6.11
C TYR A 300 5.44 -20.14 -5.73
N SER A 301 6.38 -20.43 -6.61
CA SER A 301 7.79 -20.05 -6.43
C SER A 301 7.98 -18.53 -6.48
N LEU A 302 9.04 -18.02 -5.83
CA LEU A 302 9.34 -16.58 -5.83
C LEU A 302 9.44 -15.96 -7.23
N PRO A 303 10.06 -16.61 -8.24
CA PRO A 303 10.01 -16.12 -9.62
C PRO A 303 8.58 -16.01 -10.20
N GLU A 304 7.69 -16.96 -9.88
CA GLU A 304 6.29 -16.92 -10.32
C GLU A 304 5.52 -15.81 -9.62
N CYS A 305 5.72 -15.63 -8.31
CA CYS A 305 5.17 -14.51 -7.56
C CYS A 305 5.58 -13.17 -8.17
N GLY A 306 6.88 -13.00 -8.46
CA GLY A 306 7.40 -11.79 -9.09
C GLY A 306 6.83 -11.54 -10.50
N ARG A 307 6.68 -12.61 -11.32
CA ARG A 307 6.07 -12.47 -12.65
C ARG A 307 4.61 -12.02 -12.58
N LEU A 308 3.79 -12.63 -11.71
CA LEU A 308 2.41 -12.19 -11.52
C LEU A 308 2.35 -10.72 -11.06
N ALA A 309 3.16 -10.37 -10.06
CA ALA A 309 3.23 -9.03 -9.51
C ALA A 309 3.62 -7.98 -10.55
N SER A 310 4.63 -8.27 -11.39
CA SER A 310 5.08 -7.39 -12.47
C SER A 310 4.01 -7.21 -13.55
N GLU A 311 3.28 -8.27 -13.93
CA GLU A 311 2.19 -8.18 -14.90
C GLU A 311 1.02 -7.35 -14.38
N VAL A 312 0.64 -7.51 -13.10
CA VAL A 312 -0.42 -6.71 -12.48
C VAL A 312 0.01 -5.24 -12.42
N ALA A 313 1.22 -4.94 -11.92
CA ALA A 313 1.72 -3.57 -11.85
C ALA A 313 1.82 -2.91 -13.24
N ALA A 314 2.24 -3.65 -14.26
CA ALA A 314 2.28 -3.16 -15.65
C ALA A 314 0.90 -2.80 -16.21
N GLN A 315 -0.17 -3.48 -15.79
CA GLN A 315 -1.54 -3.12 -16.19
C GLN A 315 -2.06 -1.90 -15.40
N ILE A 316 -1.73 -1.78 -14.12
CA ILE A 316 -2.09 -0.63 -13.28
C ILE A 316 -1.59 0.67 -13.91
N ILE A 317 -0.33 0.73 -14.31
CA ILE A 317 0.26 1.98 -14.81
C ILE A 317 -0.25 2.42 -16.20
N GLN A 318 -1.09 1.64 -16.85
CA GLN A 318 -1.70 1.95 -18.14
C GLN A 318 -3.10 2.57 -18.04
N GLN A 319 -3.56 2.91 -16.85
CA GLN A 319 -4.85 3.56 -16.60
C GLN A 319 -4.77 4.57 -15.45
N PHE A 320 -5.78 5.38 -15.30
CA PHE A 320 -5.91 6.26 -14.14
C PHE A 320 -6.42 5.51 -12.91
N GLY A 321 -5.80 5.78 -11.77
CA GLY A 321 -6.16 5.26 -10.45
C GLY A 321 -5.50 3.92 -10.11
N PRO A 322 -5.48 3.60 -8.79
CA PRO A 322 -4.64 2.53 -8.24
C PRO A 322 -5.26 1.14 -8.36
N ARG A 323 -6.41 0.94 -9.00
CA ARG A 323 -7.13 -0.34 -9.01
C ARG A 323 -7.69 -0.67 -10.38
N LEU A 324 -7.48 -1.91 -10.84
CA LEU A 324 -8.15 -2.50 -12.01
C LEU A 324 -9.55 -3.00 -11.63
N GLY A 325 -10.37 -3.30 -12.63
CA GLY A 325 -11.57 -4.11 -12.40
C GLY A 325 -11.20 -5.53 -11.95
N SER A 326 -11.93 -6.09 -10.98
CA SER A 326 -11.59 -7.39 -10.37
C SER A 326 -11.43 -8.54 -11.38
N GLN A 327 -12.15 -8.51 -12.52
CA GLN A 327 -11.99 -9.54 -13.54
C GLN A 327 -10.61 -9.48 -14.23
N HIS A 328 -10.04 -8.28 -14.41
CA HIS A 328 -8.71 -8.14 -15.01
C HIS A 328 -7.62 -8.84 -14.19
N TYR A 329 -7.68 -8.76 -12.85
CA TYR A 329 -6.72 -9.48 -11.99
C TYR A 329 -6.79 -10.98 -12.20
N LYS A 330 -8.00 -11.56 -12.30
CA LYS A 330 -8.20 -13.00 -12.55
C LYS A 330 -7.67 -13.42 -13.92
N ASP A 331 -7.92 -12.60 -14.94
CA ASP A 331 -7.45 -12.86 -16.30
C ASP A 331 -5.92 -12.84 -16.38
N ILE A 332 -5.28 -11.88 -15.65
CA ILE A 332 -3.82 -11.83 -15.52
C ILE A 332 -3.29 -13.08 -14.82
N ALA A 333 -3.86 -13.45 -13.67
CA ALA A 333 -3.42 -14.62 -12.92
C ALA A 333 -3.54 -15.90 -13.75
N HIS A 334 -4.67 -16.09 -14.43
CA HIS A 334 -4.87 -17.23 -15.31
C HIS A 334 -3.82 -17.30 -16.43
N ARG A 335 -3.49 -16.17 -17.06
CA ARG A 335 -2.48 -16.11 -18.12
C ARG A 335 -1.07 -16.39 -17.63
N VAL A 336 -0.69 -15.83 -16.44
CA VAL A 336 0.68 -15.85 -15.93
C VAL A 336 1.01 -17.15 -15.19
N LEU A 337 0.07 -17.63 -14.39
CA LEU A 337 0.26 -18.82 -13.54
C LEU A 337 -0.19 -20.13 -14.21
N SER A 338 -0.76 -20.05 -15.43
CA SER A 338 -1.24 -21.22 -16.19
C SER A 338 -2.26 -22.07 -15.40
N VAL A 339 -3.17 -21.41 -14.67
CA VAL A 339 -4.24 -22.03 -13.88
C VAL A 339 -5.50 -22.20 -14.71
#